data_2356a22391c06e13c7008d4d848288a0
#
_entry.id   2356a22391c06e13c7008d4d848288a0
#
_cell.length_a   1.000
_cell.length_b   1.000
_cell.length_c   1.000
_cell.angle_alpha   90.00
_cell.angle_beta   90.00
_cell.angle_gamma   90.00
#
_symmetry.space_group_name_H-M   'P 1'
#
loop_
_entity.id
_entity.type
_entity.pdbx_description
1 polymer ?
#
loop_
_entity_poly.entity_id
_entity_poly.type
_entity_poly.pdbx_seq_one_letter_code
_entity_poly.pdbx_strand_id
1 'polypeptide(L)'
;KEEWEGYLQETLTHQDVVRSLCDTLGLDPNTQSPTRRVVKHIGESLVKAMQLAKQGGDPAAAQLVACECVVHAETKDHANWELLGKVAEVATGDLGRALKAAHEAVEKDEDHHLYHTKGWCRELAIEALGLPAVLPPPEEVKNVETAIGASRAEQQRERML
;
A
#
# COMPACT_ATOMS: atom_id res chain seq x y z
N LYS A 1 -6.21 -9.18 -10.67
CA LYS A 1 -7.49 -9.28 -9.93
C LYS A 1 -7.31 -10.12 -8.67
N GLU A 2 -6.77 -11.33 -8.79
CA GLU A 2 -6.55 -12.24 -7.65
C GLU A 2 -5.63 -11.61 -6.61
N GLU A 3 -4.57 -10.95 -7.02
CA GLU A 3 -3.62 -10.24 -6.17
C GLU A 3 -4.31 -9.18 -5.29
N TRP A 4 -5.08 -8.30 -5.91
CA TRP A 4 -5.81 -7.26 -5.15
C TRP A 4 -6.94 -7.82 -4.28
N GLU A 5 -7.46 -9.01 -4.57
CA GLU A 5 -8.34 -9.72 -3.67
C GLU A 5 -7.57 -10.24 -2.44
N GLY A 6 -6.31 -10.68 -2.64
CA GLY A 6 -5.37 -11.01 -1.56
C GLY A 6 -5.07 -9.79 -0.69
N TYR A 7 -4.63 -8.68 -1.29
CA TYR A 7 -4.34 -7.41 -0.57
C TYR A 7 -5.52 -6.92 0.25
N LEU A 8 -6.75 -7.07 -0.27
CA LEU A 8 -7.94 -6.72 0.50
C LEU A 8 -8.07 -7.56 1.78
N GLN A 9 -7.78 -8.87 1.73
CA GLN A 9 -7.83 -9.73 2.92
C GLN A 9 -6.73 -9.38 3.92
N GLU A 10 -5.52 -9.09 3.45
CA GLU A 10 -4.41 -8.63 4.26
C GLU A 10 -4.72 -7.29 4.91
N THR A 11 -5.24 -6.31 4.15
CA THR A 11 -5.68 -5.01 4.69
C THR A 11 -6.77 -5.15 5.76
N LEU A 12 -7.70 -6.09 5.61
CA LEU A 12 -8.70 -6.37 6.64
C LEU A 12 -8.05 -6.94 7.91
N THR A 13 -7.04 -7.78 7.77
CA THR A 13 -6.22 -8.28 8.88
C THR A 13 -5.46 -7.13 9.55
N HIS A 14 -4.84 -6.22 8.78
CA HIS A 14 -4.16 -5.04 9.31
C HIS A 14 -5.12 -4.13 10.12
N GLN A 15 -6.36 -3.98 9.68
CA GLN A 15 -7.38 -3.27 10.47
C GLN A 15 -7.63 -3.92 11.83
N ASP A 16 -7.63 -5.26 11.89
CA ASP A 16 -7.82 -5.99 13.16
C ASP A 16 -6.59 -5.86 14.06
N VAL A 17 -5.38 -5.84 13.49
CA VAL A 17 -4.14 -5.53 14.22
C VAL A 17 -4.22 -4.13 14.84
N VAL A 18 -4.64 -3.11 14.08
CA VAL A 18 -4.81 -1.72 14.59
C VAL A 18 -5.87 -1.67 15.68
N ARG A 19 -7.01 -2.36 15.53
CA ARG A 19 -8.06 -2.41 16.56
C ARG A 19 -7.53 -3.03 17.85
N SER A 20 -6.86 -4.17 17.74
CA SER A 20 -6.24 -4.85 18.90
C SER A 20 -5.20 -3.98 19.58
N LEU A 21 -4.39 -3.23 18.81
CA LEU A 21 -3.45 -2.28 19.34
C LEU A 21 -4.15 -1.15 20.10
N CYS A 22 -5.22 -0.58 19.55
CA CYS A 22 -6.04 0.43 20.22
C CYS A 22 -6.61 -0.09 21.54
N ASP A 23 -7.17 -1.30 21.54
CA ASP A 23 -7.71 -1.94 22.75
C ASP A 23 -6.63 -2.11 23.82
N THR A 24 -5.44 -2.60 23.43
CA THR A 24 -4.30 -2.78 24.34
C THR A 24 -3.84 -1.45 24.96
N LEU A 25 -3.93 -0.37 24.19
CA LEU A 25 -3.52 0.97 24.65
C LEU A 25 -4.65 1.78 25.31
N GLY A 26 -5.84 1.21 25.41
CA GLY A 26 -7.02 1.90 25.95
C GLY A 26 -7.50 3.06 25.08
N LEU A 27 -7.30 2.99 23.76
CA LEU A 27 -7.71 4.00 22.80
C LEU A 27 -9.02 3.58 22.10
N ASP A 28 -9.94 4.53 21.94
CA ASP A 28 -11.14 4.31 21.12
C ASP A 28 -10.79 4.55 19.62
N PRO A 29 -10.80 3.50 18.78
CA PRO A 29 -10.50 3.62 17.34
C PRO A 29 -11.52 4.49 16.59
N ASN A 30 -12.67 4.81 17.19
CA ASN A 30 -13.72 5.64 16.57
C ASN A 30 -13.61 7.13 16.94
N THR A 31 -12.69 7.49 17.83
CA THR A 31 -12.48 8.89 18.23
C THR A 31 -12.25 9.78 17.01
N GLN A 32 -13.05 10.82 16.88
CA GLN A 32 -12.94 11.77 15.78
C GLN A 32 -11.85 12.80 16.07
N SER A 33 -10.86 12.85 15.20
CA SER A 33 -9.79 13.85 15.24
C SER A 33 -9.72 14.64 13.93
N PRO A 34 -9.10 15.82 13.90
CA PRO A 34 -8.84 16.55 12.65
C PRO A 34 -8.09 15.69 11.63
N THR A 35 -7.04 14.98 12.06
CA THR A 35 -6.24 14.08 11.22
C THR A 35 -7.09 12.95 10.63
N ARG A 36 -7.92 12.29 11.44
CA ARG A 36 -8.83 11.24 10.95
C ARG A 36 -9.76 11.75 9.86
N ARG A 37 -10.30 12.96 10.01
CA ARG A 37 -11.17 13.57 8.98
C ARG A 37 -10.43 13.84 7.67
N VAL A 38 -9.18 14.29 7.74
CA VAL A 38 -8.33 14.51 6.56
C VAL A 38 -8.04 13.20 5.86
N VAL A 39 -7.60 12.17 6.58
CA VAL A 39 -7.30 10.84 6.00
C VAL A 39 -8.56 10.23 5.37
N LYS A 40 -9.70 10.31 6.04
CA LYS A 40 -10.99 9.86 5.48
C LYS A 40 -11.32 10.58 4.18
N HIS A 41 -11.19 11.92 4.14
CA HIS A 41 -11.45 12.70 2.94
C HIS A 41 -10.54 12.31 1.78
N ILE A 42 -9.24 12.08 2.04
CA ILE A 42 -8.30 11.62 1.02
C ILE A 42 -8.74 10.26 0.47
N GLY A 43 -9.00 9.28 1.33
CA GLY A 43 -9.44 7.94 0.90
C GLY A 43 -10.73 7.97 0.08
N GLU A 44 -11.75 8.73 0.53
CA GLU A 44 -12.99 8.90 -0.22
C GLU A 44 -12.77 9.56 -1.59
N SER A 45 -11.78 10.47 -1.69
CA SER A 45 -11.42 11.13 -2.95
C SER A 45 -10.74 10.17 -3.92
N LEU A 46 -9.87 9.27 -3.44
CA LEU A 46 -9.26 8.22 -4.26
C LEU A 46 -10.32 7.25 -4.81
N VAL A 47 -11.25 6.80 -3.97
CA VAL A 47 -12.37 5.96 -4.41
C VAL A 47 -13.21 6.66 -5.48
N LYS A 48 -13.50 7.95 -5.30
CA LYS A 48 -14.23 8.75 -6.28
C LYS A 48 -13.47 8.87 -7.60
N ALA A 49 -12.15 9.04 -7.57
CA ALA A 49 -11.31 9.09 -8.78
C ALA A 49 -11.40 7.78 -9.57
N MET A 50 -11.30 6.63 -8.90
CA MET A 50 -11.48 5.31 -9.54
C MET A 50 -12.87 5.14 -10.17
N GLN A 51 -13.93 5.60 -9.48
CA GLN A 51 -15.30 5.55 -10.00
C GLN A 51 -15.47 6.43 -11.25
N LEU A 52 -14.90 7.62 -11.26
CA LEU A 52 -14.93 8.53 -12.41
C LEU A 52 -14.18 7.93 -13.62
N ALA A 53 -13.01 7.36 -13.41
CA ALA A 53 -12.26 6.69 -14.46
C ALA A 53 -13.04 5.51 -15.07
N LYS A 54 -13.68 4.70 -14.22
CA LYS A 54 -14.54 3.59 -14.67
C LYS A 54 -15.72 4.08 -15.52
N GLN A 55 -16.32 5.23 -15.18
CA GLN A 55 -17.42 5.84 -15.93
C GLN A 55 -16.97 6.39 -17.30
N GLY A 56 -15.68 6.69 -17.47
CA GLY A 56 -15.10 7.13 -18.74
C GLY A 56 -15.12 6.10 -19.87
N GLY A 57 -15.35 4.84 -19.53
CA GLY A 57 -15.58 3.76 -20.51
C GLY A 57 -14.32 3.18 -21.14
N ASP A 58 -13.14 3.66 -20.80
CA ASP A 58 -11.85 3.09 -21.20
C ASP A 58 -11.29 2.18 -20.08
N PRO A 59 -11.30 0.85 -20.26
CA PRO A 59 -10.83 -0.07 -19.24
C PRO A 59 -9.34 0.07 -18.90
N ALA A 60 -8.49 0.40 -19.90
CA ALA A 60 -7.04 0.54 -19.70
C ALA A 60 -6.74 1.80 -18.86
N ALA A 61 -7.35 2.93 -19.22
CA ALA A 61 -7.26 4.16 -18.45
C ALA A 61 -7.81 3.98 -17.02
N ALA A 62 -8.94 3.28 -16.87
CA ALA A 62 -9.51 2.99 -15.55
C ALA A 62 -8.61 2.11 -14.70
N GLN A 63 -7.92 1.13 -15.29
CA GLN A 63 -6.95 0.28 -14.60
C GLN A 63 -5.74 1.10 -14.12
N LEU A 64 -5.19 1.96 -14.97
CA LEU A 64 -4.06 2.82 -14.60
C LEU A 64 -4.44 3.74 -13.44
N VAL A 65 -5.58 4.45 -13.53
CA VAL A 65 -6.06 5.32 -12.45
C VAL A 65 -6.29 4.53 -11.15
N ALA A 66 -6.79 3.30 -11.23
CA ALA A 66 -6.96 2.46 -10.06
C ALA A 66 -5.61 2.12 -9.41
N CYS A 67 -4.59 1.75 -10.20
CA CYS A 67 -3.24 1.52 -9.72
C CYS A 67 -2.64 2.78 -9.06
N GLU A 68 -2.78 3.95 -9.69
CA GLU A 68 -2.31 5.23 -9.12
C GLU A 68 -2.97 5.53 -7.77
N CYS A 69 -4.29 5.32 -7.67
CA CYS A 69 -5.02 5.53 -6.42
C CYS A 69 -4.55 4.57 -5.31
N VAL A 70 -4.30 3.30 -5.63
CA VAL A 70 -3.77 2.33 -4.68
C VAL A 70 -2.34 2.72 -4.26
N VAL A 71 -1.45 3.09 -5.19
CA VAL A 71 -0.10 3.59 -4.85
C VAL A 71 -0.16 4.78 -3.89
N HIS A 72 -1.10 5.71 -4.06
CA HIS A 72 -1.28 6.82 -3.14
C HIS A 72 -1.70 6.37 -1.74
N ALA A 73 -2.64 5.43 -1.65
CA ALA A 73 -3.11 4.87 -0.39
C ALA A 73 -1.98 4.12 0.33
N GLU A 74 -1.34 3.18 -0.37
CA GLU A 74 -0.25 2.35 0.17
C GLU A 74 0.97 3.20 0.58
N THR A 75 1.34 4.23 -0.19
CA THR A 75 2.42 5.15 0.19
C THR A 75 2.13 5.82 1.53
N LYS A 76 0.88 6.21 1.78
CA LYS A 76 0.50 6.85 3.04
C LYS A 76 0.43 5.84 4.17
N ASP A 77 -0.06 4.65 3.92
CA ASP A 77 -0.19 3.59 4.95
C ASP A 77 1.19 3.07 5.35
N HIS A 78 2.02 2.70 4.40
CA HIS A 78 3.40 2.31 4.62
C HIS A 78 4.18 3.33 5.46
N ALA A 79 4.08 4.65 5.14
CA ALA A 79 4.72 5.69 5.94
C ALA A 79 4.20 5.77 7.38
N ASN A 80 2.93 5.40 7.63
CA ASN A 80 2.39 5.31 8.99
C ASN A 80 2.96 4.11 9.75
N TRP A 81 3.09 2.96 9.09
CA TRP A 81 3.67 1.76 9.69
C TRP A 81 5.17 1.94 9.98
N GLU A 82 5.93 2.56 9.06
CA GLU A 82 7.32 2.96 9.33
C GLU A 82 7.44 3.85 10.57
N LEU A 83 6.56 4.86 10.71
CA LEU A 83 6.53 5.73 11.88
C LEU A 83 6.21 4.95 13.16
N LEU A 84 5.24 4.03 13.09
CA LEU A 84 4.90 3.16 14.22
C LEU A 84 6.10 2.28 14.62
N GLY A 85 6.82 1.72 13.65
CA GLY A 85 8.06 0.98 13.87
C GLY A 85 9.13 1.83 14.56
N LYS A 86 9.34 3.09 14.13
CA LYS A 86 10.26 4.01 14.80
C LYS A 86 9.89 4.33 16.24
N VAL A 87 8.59 4.46 16.53
CA VAL A 87 8.12 4.63 17.91
C VAL A 87 8.36 3.35 18.72
N ALA A 88 8.13 2.18 18.13
CA ALA A 88 8.35 0.89 18.78
C ALA A 88 9.82 0.66 19.17
N GLU A 89 10.78 1.19 18.39
CA GLU A 89 12.23 1.10 18.69
C GLU A 89 12.62 1.81 20.00
N VAL A 90 11.91 2.89 20.35
CA VAL A 90 12.24 3.73 21.53
C VAL A 90 11.27 3.55 22.69
N ALA A 91 10.08 3.03 22.45
CA ALA A 91 9.10 2.76 23.49
C ALA A 91 9.53 1.58 24.37
N THR A 92 9.20 1.64 25.64
CA THR A 92 9.56 0.61 26.64
C THR A 92 8.32 -0.02 27.27
N GLY A 93 8.51 -1.12 28.01
CA GLY A 93 7.44 -1.78 28.72
C GLY A 93 6.37 -2.39 27.80
N ASP A 94 5.13 -2.40 28.24
CA ASP A 94 3.99 -2.98 27.50
C ASP A 94 3.70 -2.23 26.22
N LEU A 95 3.85 -0.92 26.21
CA LEU A 95 3.68 -0.08 25.03
C LEU A 95 4.66 -0.50 23.90
N GLY A 96 5.95 -0.59 24.22
CA GLY A 96 6.96 -0.97 23.23
C GLY A 96 6.71 -2.37 22.67
N ARG A 97 6.32 -3.32 23.52
CA ARG A 97 5.99 -4.69 23.07
C ARG A 97 4.77 -4.72 22.15
N ALA A 98 3.72 -3.98 22.48
CA ALA A 98 2.50 -3.94 21.68
C ALA A 98 2.74 -3.30 20.32
N LEU A 99 3.44 -2.17 20.25
CA LEU A 99 3.79 -1.48 19.01
C LEU A 99 4.68 -2.34 18.11
N LYS A 100 5.70 -2.98 18.70
CA LYS A 100 6.60 -3.86 17.96
C LYS A 100 5.87 -5.05 17.36
N ALA A 101 5.04 -5.73 18.13
CA ALA A 101 4.26 -6.87 17.65
C ALA A 101 3.29 -6.48 16.52
N ALA A 102 2.65 -5.31 16.61
CA ALA A 102 1.77 -4.81 15.56
C ALA A 102 2.55 -4.48 14.28
N HIS A 103 3.70 -3.81 14.38
CA HIS A 103 4.56 -3.49 13.24
C HIS A 103 5.06 -4.76 12.54
N GLU A 104 5.64 -5.70 13.27
CA GLU A 104 6.17 -6.96 12.74
C GLU A 104 5.09 -7.85 12.08
N ALA A 105 3.83 -7.69 12.46
CA ALA A 105 2.71 -8.43 11.87
C ALA A 105 2.25 -7.88 10.51
N VAL A 106 2.66 -6.66 10.14
CA VAL A 106 2.10 -5.93 8.99
C VAL A 106 3.17 -5.47 7.99
N GLU A 107 4.38 -5.14 8.45
CA GLU A 107 5.42 -4.48 7.66
C GLU A 107 5.69 -5.16 6.31
N LYS A 108 5.75 -6.48 6.29
CA LYS A 108 6.08 -7.25 5.10
C LYS A 108 4.98 -7.17 4.04
N ASP A 109 3.72 -7.25 4.45
CA ASP A 109 2.59 -7.17 3.55
C ASP A 109 2.47 -5.74 2.98
N GLU A 110 2.70 -4.71 3.78
CA GLU A 110 2.70 -3.30 3.34
C GLU A 110 3.81 -3.01 2.32
N ASP A 111 5.01 -3.54 2.53
CA ASP A 111 6.10 -3.46 1.55
C ASP A 111 5.70 -4.12 0.22
N HIS A 112 5.10 -5.31 0.30
CA HIS A 112 4.62 -6.04 -0.86
C HIS A 112 3.54 -5.24 -1.62
N HIS A 113 2.49 -4.78 -0.92
CA HIS A 113 1.41 -3.98 -1.52
C HIS A 113 1.95 -2.74 -2.24
N LEU A 114 2.84 -2.00 -1.58
CA LEU A 114 3.39 -0.77 -2.13
C LEU A 114 4.26 -1.03 -3.36
N TYR A 115 5.25 -1.94 -3.26
CA TYR A 115 6.24 -2.10 -4.32
C TYR A 115 5.69 -2.82 -5.54
N HIS A 116 4.87 -3.83 -5.37
CA HIS A 116 4.20 -4.50 -6.49
C HIS A 116 3.25 -3.54 -7.21
N THR A 117 2.39 -2.83 -6.47
CA THR A 117 1.47 -1.88 -7.11
C THR A 117 2.21 -0.74 -7.81
N LYS A 118 3.34 -0.24 -7.27
CA LYS A 118 4.20 0.74 -7.97
C LYS A 118 4.78 0.18 -9.26
N GLY A 119 5.22 -1.08 -9.27
CA GLY A 119 5.68 -1.77 -10.47
C GLY A 119 4.59 -1.83 -11.54
N TRP A 120 3.40 -2.29 -11.18
CA TRP A 120 2.24 -2.33 -12.08
C TRP A 120 1.87 -0.93 -12.59
N CYS A 121 1.79 0.07 -11.72
CA CYS A 121 1.47 1.45 -12.10
C CYS A 121 2.47 1.99 -13.13
N ARG A 122 3.77 1.79 -12.92
CA ARG A 122 4.83 2.19 -13.85
C ARG A 122 4.66 1.52 -15.21
N GLU A 123 4.51 0.20 -15.25
CA GLU A 123 4.47 -0.52 -16.52
C GLU A 123 3.18 -0.24 -17.29
N LEU A 124 2.04 -0.11 -16.62
CA LEU A 124 0.78 0.30 -17.27
C LEU A 124 0.86 1.74 -17.83
N ALA A 125 1.54 2.67 -17.13
CA ALA A 125 1.76 4.01 -17.65
C ALA A 125 2.68 4.01 -18.90
N ILE A 126 3.73 3.19 -18.89
CA ILE A 126 4.63 3.00 -20.03
C ILE A 126 3.86 2.43 -21.23
N GLU A 127 3.03 1.41 -21.03
CA GLU A 127 2.17 0.82 -22.05
C GLU A 127 1.19 1.85 -22.63
N ALA A 128 0.55 2.66 -21.78
CA ALA A 128 -0.38 3.70 -22.20
C ALA A 128 0.28 4.78 -23.08
N LEU A 129 1.60 4.98 -22.94
CA LEU A 129 2.39 5.87 -23.79
C LEU A 129 2.82 5.20 -25.12
N GLY A 130 2.47 3.94 -25.36
CA GLY A 130 2.89 3.18 -26.54
C GLY A 130 4.36 2.79 -26.51
N LEU A 131 4.99 2.77 -25.33
CA LEU A 131 6.37 2.35 -25.13
C LEU A 131 6.44 0.88 -24.67
N PRO A 132 7.59 0.19 -24.86
CA PRO A 132 7.74 -1.18 -24.40
C PRO A 132 7.57 -1.30 -22.87
N ALA A 133 6.57 -2.05 -22.45
CA ALA A 133 6.27 -2.35 -21.04
C ALA A 133 6.66 -3.79 -20.69
N VAL A 134 6.99 -4.03 -19.43
CA VAL A 134 7.25 -5.36 -18.85
C VAL A 134 6.09 -5.75 -17.96
N LEU A 135 5.21 -6.61 -18.44
CA LEU A 135 4.04 -7.10 -17.70
C LEU A 135 4.04 -8.64 -17.62
N PRO A 136 4.00 -9.25 -16.43
CA PRO A 136 3.99 -8.61 -15.12
C PRO A 136 5.30 -7.85 -14.80
N PRO A 137 5.25 -6.85 -13.90
CA PRO A 137 6.42 -6.03 -13.57
C PRO A 137 7.52 -6.84 -12.87
N PRO A 138 8.79 -6.40 -12.94
CA PRO A 138 9.89 -7.10 -12.29
C PRO A 138 9.71 -7.29 -10.78
N GLU A 139 9.03 -6.38 -10.12
CA GLU A 139 8.73 -6.43 -8.69
C GLU A 139 7.86 -7.65 -8.36
N GLU A 140 6.87 -7.94 -9.18
CA GLU A 140 6.01 -9.11 -9.01
C GLU A 140 6.74 -10.41 -9.36
N VAL A 141 7.41 -10.47 -10.51
CA VAL A 141 8.18 -11.65 -10.93
C VAL A 141 9.20 -12.09 -9.88
N LYS A 142 9.73 -11.16 -9.09
CA LYS A 142 10.74 -11.39 -8.07
C LYS A 142 10.19 -11.48 -6.65
N ASN A 143 8.89 -11.36 -6.51
CA ASN A 143 8.22 -11.30 -5.20
C ASN A 143 8.93 -10.33 -4.25
N VAL A 144 8.99 -9.06 -4.65
CA VAL A 144 9.71 -8.02 -3.90
C VAL A 144 8.98 -7.66 -2.62
N GLU A 145 9.69 -7.71 -1.50
CA GLU A 145 9.16 -7.42 -0.16
C GLU A 145 9.99 -6.35 0.57
N THR A 146 10.83 -5.61 -0.17
CA THR A 146 11.68 -4.55 0.43
C THR A 146 12.00 -3.45 -0.56
N ALA A 147 12.24 -2.23 -0.07
CA ALA A 147 12.69 -1.09 -0.87
C ALA A 147 13.94 -1.39 -1.71
N ILE A 148 14.92 -2.12 -1.14
CA ILE A 148 16.14 -2.51 -1.85
C ILE A 148 15.83 -3.50 -2.97
N GLY A 149 14.92 -4.44 -2.71
CA GLY A 149 14.44 -5.38 -3.71
C GLY A 149 13.76 -4.68 -4.87
N ALA A 150 12.89 -3.70 -4.60
CA ALA A 150 12.20 -2.90 -5.60
C ALA A 150 13.19 -2.12 -6.48
N SER A 151 14.14 -1.43 -5.89
CA SER A 151 15.18 -0.70 -6.64
C SER A 151 16.00 -1.64 -7.54
N ARG A 152 16.35 -2.83 -7.07
CA ARG A 152 17.05 -3.84 -7.88
C ARG A 152 16.18 -4.42 -9.00
N ALA A 153 14.90 -4.62 -8.75
CA ALA A 153 13.95 -5.10 -9.74
C ALA A 153 13.80 -4.08 -10.88
N GLU A 154 13.61 -2.81 -10.55
CA GLU A 154 13.53 -1.73 -11.51
C GLU A 154 14.79 -1.60 -12.37
N GLN A 155 15.98 -1.66 -11.78
CA GLN A 155 17.26 -1.62 -12.53
C GLN A 155 17.44 -2.79 -13.51
N GLN A 156 16.76 -3.91 -13.28
CA GLN A 156 16.84 -5.08 -14.17
C GLN A 156 15.76 -5.08 -15.26
N ARG A 157 14.82 -4.13 -15.22
CA ARG A 157 13.74 -4.01 -16.18
C ARG A 157 14.22 -4.04 -17.64
N GLU A 158 15.27 -3.29 -17.96
CA GLU A 158 15.83 -3.23 -19.32
C GLU A 158 16.34 -4.57 -19.86
N ARG A 159 16.65 -5.51 -18.97
CA ARG A 159 17.05 -6.88 -19.37
C ARG A 159 15.89 -7.81 -19.65
N MET A 160 14.67 -7.36 -19.38
CA MET A 160 13.44 -8.13 -19.56
C MET A 160 12.68 -7.71 -20.85
N LEU A 161 13.11 -6.59 -21.46
CA LEU A 161 12.66 -6.12 -22.78
C LEU A 161 13.44 -6.79 -23.89
#